data_3e9691f577dcd09be1c8aea839d23788
#
_entry.id   3e9691f577dcd09be1c8aea839d23788
#
_cell.length_a   1.000
_cell.length_b   1.000
_cell.length_c   1.000
_cell.angle_alpha   90.00
_cell.angle_beta   90.00
_cell.angle_gamma   90.00
#
_symmetry.space_group_name_H-M   'P 1'
#
loop_
_entity.id
_entity.type
_entity.pdbx_description
1 polymer ?
#
loop_
_entity_poly.entity_id
_entity_poly.type
_entity_poly.pdbx_seq_one_letter_code
_entity_poly.pdbx_strand_id
1 'polypeptide(L)'
;MRKLYSIVKAAGLCCVLGLALTSFSLDAKEVQVDSAISKTKNHWQEFRSINGECCMKFPKYPDHLSEKLRLPEIGFDLKYDAYISAIDQKTIFLLLIAQYPDFVDQTYANKNLEGFVEGLLKHNPGLTHELSLVNGHTVLDLFICKEGMYFKGRALMVKNSFYLMAMECEAQYYDEANYKTFIDSFELIR
;
A
#
# COMPACT_ATOMS: atom_id res chain seq x y z
N MET A 1 26.16 0.61 15.74
CA MET A 1 25.25 1.55 15.07
C MET A 1 25.31 1.48 13.54
N ARG A 2 26.46 1.48 12.86
CA ARG A 2 26.54 1.38 11.38
C ARG A 2 25.94 0.09 10.76
N LYS A 3 25.95 -1.03 11.45
CA LYS A 3 25.37 -2.31 10.95
C LYS A 3 23.83 -2.34 10.98
N LEU A 4 23.19 -1.67 11.92
CA LEU A 4 21.72 -1.56 11.95
C LEU A 4 21.18 -0.78 10.74
N TYR A 5 21.89 0.25 10.29
CA TYR A 5 21.54 1.09 9.15
C TYR A 5 21.42 0.34 7.82
N SER A 6 22.29 -0.66 7.62
CA SER A 6 22.28 -1.44 6.38
C SER A 6 21.13 -2.46 6.33
N ILE A 7 20.60 -2.81 7.49
CA ILE A 7 19.66 -3.92 7.65
C ILE A 7 18.22 -3.47 7.54
N VAL A 8 17.89 -2.27 8.04
CA VAL A 8 16.55 -1.66 7.87
C VAL A 8 16.23 -1.39 6.39
N LYS A 9 17.28 -1.22 5.56
CA LYS A 9 17.19 -0.93 4.13
C LYS A 9 16.62 -2.06 3.25
N ALA A 10 16.74 -3.31 3.61
CA ALA A 10 16.64 -4.34 2.57
C ALA A 10 15.51 -5.37 2.73
N ALA A 11 15.05 -5.68 3.91
CA ALA A 11 14.33 -6.93 4.09
C ALA A 11 12.84 -6.80 4.44
N GLY A 12 12.46 -5.79 5.22
CA GLY A 12 11.18 -5.85 5.90
C GLY A 12 9.96 -5.70 5.00
N LEU A 13 9.89 -4.62 4.25
CA LEU A 13 8.65 -4.24 3.57
C LEU A 13 8.53 -4.81 2.15
N CYS A 14 9.66 -5.08 1.48
CA CYS A 14 9.64 -5.73 0.16
C CYS A 14 9.16 -7.18 0.23
N CYS A 15 9.41 -7.89 1.34
CA CYS A 15 8.85 -9.23 1.53
C CYS A 15 7.33 -9.18 1.69
N VAL A 16 6.79 -8.18 2.39
CA VAL A 16 5.33 -8.03 2.57
C VAL A 16 4.64 -7.74 1.24
N LEU A 17 5.19 -6.83 0.44
CA LEU A 17 4.64 -6.51 -0.89
C LEU A 17 4.87 -7.64 -1.90
N GLY A 18 6.01 -8.29 -1.87
CA GLY A 18 6.30 -9.46 -2.71
C GLY A 18 5.35 -10.63 -2.41
N LEU A 19 5.04 -10.88 -1.15
CA LEU A 19 4.08 -11.89 -0.73
C LEU A 19 2.64 -11.46 -1.03
N ALA A 20 2.27 -10.19 -0.84
CA ALA A 20 0.95 -9.69 -1.17
C ALA A 20 0.68 -9.75 -2.69
N LEU A 21 1.64 -9.36 -3.51
CA LEU A 21 1.50 -9.38 -4.98
C LEU A 21 1.53 -10.79 -5.58
N THR A 22 2.17 -11.77 -4.92
CA THR A 22 2.21 -13.17 -5.41
C THR A 22 1.05 -14.01 -4.89
N SER A 23 0.40 -13.62 -3.79
CA SER A 23 -0.69 -14.40 -3.17
C SER A 23 -2.06 -14.12 -3.78
N PHE A 24 -2.21 -13.07 -4.59
CA PHE A 24 -3.47 -12.69 -5.23
C PHE A 24 -3.66 -13.27 -6.64
N SER A 25 -3.14 -14.46 -6.95
CA SER A 25 -3.72 -15.26 -8.01
C SER A 25 -5.04 -15.84 -7.50
N LEU A 26 -6.11 -15.06 -7.60
CA LEU A 26 -7.46 -15.53 -7.42
C LEU A 26 -7.74 -16.60 -8.47
N ASP A 27 -7.90 -17.86 -8.03
CA ASP A 27 -8.56 -18.89 -8.83
C ASP A 27 -9.97 -18.40 -9.20
N ALA A 28 -10.06 -17.73 -10.35
CA ALA A 28 -11.33 -17.30 -10.92
C ALA A 28 -12.07 -18.54 -11.42
N LYS A 29 -12.95 -19.11 -10.60
CA LYS A 29 -14.03 -19.94 -11.11
C LYS A 29 -14.89 -19.05 -11.98
N GLU A 30 -14.89 -19.37 -13.27
CA GLU A 30 -15.72 -18.79 -14.31
C GLU A 30 -17.20 -18.85 -13.91
N VAL A 31 -17.77 -17.74 -13.47
CA VAL A 31 -19.21 -17.54 -13.37
C VAL A 31 -19.59 -16.63 -14.51
N GLN A 32 -20.25 -17.19 -15.52
CA GLN A 32 -20.89 -16.41 -16.56
C GLN A 32 -21.93 -15.49 -15.91
N VAL A 33 -21.71 -14.20 -15.99
CA VAL A 33 -22.68 -13.16 -15.61
C VAL A 33 -22.94 -12.28 -16.80
N ASP A 34 -24.21 -12.27 -17.23
CA ASP A 34 -24.76 -11.43 -18.26
C ASP A 34 -24.36 -9.95 -18.09
N SER A 35 -23.84 -9.38 -19.18
CA SER A 35 -23.38 -8.01 -19.27
C SER A 35 -24.55 -7.03 -19.35
N ALA A 36 -25.03 -6.58 -18.21
CA ALA A 36 -25.73 -5.32 -18.08
C ALA A 36 -24.75 -4.32 -17.42
N ILE A 37 -24.08 -3.48 -18.23
CA ILE A 37 -23.24 -2.38 -17.74
C ILE A 37 -24.15 -1.34 -17.09
N SER A 38 -24.54 -1.59 -15.86
CA SER A 38 -25.01 -0.57 -14.95
C SER A 38 -23.79 0.21 -14.48
N LYS A 39 -23.63 1.47 -14.89
CA LYS A 39 -22.75 2.46 -14.24
C LYS A 39 -23.28 2.70 -12.84
N THR A 40 -23.08 1.74 -11.94
CA THR A 40 -23.32 1.95 -10.53
C THR A 40 -22.35 3.02 -10.04
N LYS A 41 -22.88 4.17 -9.69
CA LYS A 41 -22.15 5.27 -9.05
C LYS A 41 -21.48 4.68 -7.82
N ASN A 42 -20.16 4.49 -7.86
CA ASN A 42 -19.40 3.95 -6.74
C ASN A 42 -19.70 4.78 -5.50
N HIS A 43 -20.30 4.17 -4.50
CA HIS A 43 -20.66 4.84 -3.27
C HIS A 43 -19.48 4.68 -2.30
N TRP A 44 -18.49 5.58 -2.39
CA TRP A 44 -17.34 5.60 -1.50
C TRP A 44 -17.77 5.67 -0.04
N GLN A 45 -17.30 4.73 0.77
CA GLN A 45 -17.64 4.59 2.17
C GLN A 45 -16.46 5.04 3.04
N GLU A 46 -16.77 5.78 4.09
CA GLU A 46 -15.76 6.13 5.07
C GLU A 46 -15.35 4.90 5.87
N PHE A 47 -14.06 4.75 6.04
CA PHE A 47 -13.42 3.69 6.78
C PHE A 47 -12.44 4.28 7.79
N ARG A 48 -12.39 3.69 8.99
CA ARG A 48 -11.41 4.01 10.01
C ARG A 48 -10.61 2.75 10.35
N SER A 49 -9.27 2.86 10.41
CA SER A 49 -8.42 1.74 10.80
C SER A 49 -8.76 1.22 12.21
N ILE A 50 -8.52 -0.07 12.47
CA ILE A 50 -8.91 -0.71 13.75
C ILE A 50 -8.29 0.01 14.96
N ASN A 51 -7.03 0.43 14.84
CA ASN A 51 -6.35 1.15 15.91
C ASN A 51 -6.71 2.66 15.96
N GLY A 52 -7.59 3.14 15.04
CA GLY A 52 -8.03 4.54 15.01
C GLY A 52 -6.95 5.53 14.57
N GLU A 53 -5.88 5.07 13.92
CA GLU A 53 -4.74 5.91 13.54
C GLU A 53 -5.01 6.76 12.29
N CYS A 54 -5.86 6.26 11.39
CA CYS A 54 -6.24 6.97 10.17
C CYS A 54 -7.66 6.66 9.74
N CYS A 55 -8.20 7.52 8.88
CA CYS A 55 -9.43 7.28 8.13
C CYS A 55 -9.22 7.57 6.64
N MET A 56 -10.05 6.95 5.80
CA MET A 56 -10.08 7.17 4.37
C MET A 56 -11.36 6.60 3.75
N LYS A 57 -11.54 6.77 2.44
CA LYS A 57 -12.68 6.22 1.71
C LYS A 57 -12.28 5.01 0.89
N PHE A 58 -13.13 3.99 0.92
CA PHE A 58 -13.05 2.82 0.06
C PHE A 58 -14.29 2.66 -0.80
N PRO A 59 -14.20 2.04 -2.00
CA PRO A 59 -15.37 1.84 -2.86
C PRO A 59 -16.42 0.87 -2.25
N LYS A 60 -15.97 -0.02 -1.38
CA LYS A 60 -16.76 -0.90 -0.50
C LYS A 60 -16.03 -1.01 0.82
N TYR A 61 -16.72 -1.45 1.88
CA TYR A 61 -16.04 -1.72 3.15
C TYR A 61 -14.92 -2.75 2.93
N PRO A 62 -13.68 -2.46 3.35
CA PRO A 62 -12.55 -3.32 3.02
C PRO A 62 -12.52 -4.59 3.87
N ASP A 63 -12.02 -5.66 3.28
CA ASP A 63 -11.57 -6.84 4.01
C ASP A 63 -10.30 -6.49 4.79
N HIS A 64 -10.12 -7.10 5.97
CA HIS A 64 -9.00 -6.84 6.86
C HIS A 64 -8.19 -8.11 7.11
N LEU A 65 -6.87 -7.96 6.96
CA LEU A 65 -5.87 -8.95 7.32
C LEU A 65 -4.88 -8.33 8.30
N SER A 66 -4.60 -8.99 9.43
CA SER A 66 -3.58 -8.57 10.38
C SER A 66 -2.60 -9.71 10.63
N GLU A 67 -1.31 -9.44 10.42
CA GLU A 67 -0.26 -10.43 10.58
C GLU A 67 1.01 -9.85 11.21
N LYS A 68 1.90 -10.76 11.63
CA LYS A 68 3.25 -10.44 12.06
C LYS A 68 4.25 -11.10 11.13
N LEU A 69 5.08 -10.29 10.50
CA LEU A 69 6.20 -10.77 9.71
C LEU A 69 7.44 -10.84 10.60
N ARG A 70 7.97 -12.05 10.78
CA ARG A 70 9.22 -12.25 11.47
C ARG A 70 10.38 -11.94 10.54
N LEU A 71 11.23 -11.01 10.94
CA LEU A 71 12.40 -10.57 10.19
C LEU A 71 13.68 -10.90 10.99
N PRO A 72 14.15 -12.18 10.94
CA PRO A 72 15.28 -12.64 11.75
C PRO A 72 16.57 -11.88 11.44
N GLU A 73 16.73 -11.39 10.22
CA GLU A 73 17.90 -10.63 9.77
C GLU A 73 18.03 -9.27 10.48
N ILE A 74 16.93 -8.71 10.93
CA ILE A 74 16.90 -7.39 11.61
C ILE A 74 16.53 -7.51 13.08
N GLY A 75 16.19 -8.71 13.54
CA GLY A 75 16.03 -9.03 14.96
C GLY A 75 14.71 -8.56 15.59
N PHE A 76 13.72 -8.16 14.79
CA PHE A 76 12.39 -7.83 15.30
C PHE A 76 11.27 -8.32 14.38
N ASP A 77 10.07 -8.40 14.93
CA ASP A 77 8.85 -8.71 14.18
C ASP A 77 8.18 -7.40 13.71
N LEU A 78 7.80 -7.35 12.44
CA LEU A 78 7.00 -6.27 11.88
C LEU A 78 5.52 -6.66 11.95
N LYS A 79 4.73 -5.90 12.68
CA LYS A 79 3.27 -6.05 12.66
C LYS A 79 2.70 -5.23 11.50
N TYR A 80 1.79 -5.82 10.73
CA TYR A 80 1.08 -5.07 9.71
C TYR A 80 -0.42 -5.41 9.66
N ASP A 81 -1.19 -4.42 9.24
CA ASP A 81 -2.61 -4.50 8.95
C ASP A 81 -2.83 -4.11 7.49
N ALA A 82 -3.51 -4.96 6.73
CA ALA A 82 -3.87 -4.69 5.34
C ALA A 82 -5.39 -4.61 5.20
N TYR A 83 -5.88 -3.57 4.55
CA TYR A 83 -7.29 -3.32 4.26
C TYR A 83 -7.45 -3.29 2.75
N ILE A 84 -8.29 -4.18 2.21
CA ILE A 84 -8.37 -4.44 0.78
C ILE A 84 -9.82 -4.35 0.33
N SER A 85 -10.06 -3.61 -0.75
CA SER A 85 -11.38 -3.49 -1.36
C SER A 85 -11.25 -3.50 -2.89
N ALA A 86 -12.26 -4.00 -3.59
CA ALA A 86 -12.22 -4.09 -5.05
C ALA A 86 -13.46 -3.50 -5.71
N ILE A 87 -13.27 -2.87 -6.87
CA ILE A 87 -14.34 -2.51 -7.81
C ILE A 87 -14.35 -3.58 -8.90
N ASP A 88 -15.50 -4.24 -9.07
CA ASP A 88 -15.78 -5.19 -10.15
C ASP A 88 -14.71 -6.29 -10.31
N GLN A 89 -14.03 -6.65 -9.23
CA GLN A 89 -12.94 -7.64 -9.21
C GLN A 89 -11.74 -7.30 -10.13
N LYS A 90 -11.68 -6.08 -10.68
CA LYS A 90 -10.68 -5.65 -11.67
C LYS A 90 -9.78 -4.52 -11.20
N THR A 91 -10.24 -3.79 -10.19
CA THR A 91 -9.48 -2.70 -9.58
C THR A 91 -9.46 -2.93 -8.06
N ILE A 92 -8.27 -3.09 -7.52
CA ILE A 92 -8.03 -3.34 -6.09
C ILE A 92 -7.51 -2.06 -5.46
N PHE A 93 -8.03 -1.72 -4.28
CA PHE A 93 -7.56 -0.65 -3.41
C PHE A 93 -7.01 -1.25 -2.13
N LEU A 94 -5.82 -0.84 -1.78
CA LEU A 94 -5.06 -1.34 -0.64
C LEU A 94 -4.67 -0.17 0.29
N LEU A 95 -4.96 -0.29 1.57
CA LEU A 95 -4.26 0.43 2.63
C LEU A 95 -3.47 -0.59 3.44
N LEU A 96 -2.15 -0.44 3.48
CA LEU A 96 -1.28 -1.23 4.34
C LEU A 96 -0.71 -0.31 5.42
N ILE A 97 -0.82 -0.73 6.67
CA ILE A 97 -0.23 -0.06 7.84
C ILE A 97 0.78 -1.01 8.45
N ALA A 98 2.06 -0.66 8.43
CA ALA A 98 3.11 -1.46 9.05
C ALA A 98 3.70 -0.71 10.25
N GLN A 99 3.68 -1.35 11.41
CA GLN A 99 4.15 -0.77 12.66
C GLN A 99 5.54 -1.29 12.99
N TYR A 100 6.49 -0.37 12.97
CA TYR A 100 7.88 -0.61 13.41
C TYR A 100 8.00 -0.52 14.93
N PRO A 101 9.05 -1.10 15.52
CA PRO A 101 9.36 -0.87 16.94
C PRO A 101 9.58 0.61 17.25
N ASP A 102 9.34 1.01 18.51
CA ASP A 102 9.38 2.41 18.95
C ASP A 102 10.73 3.11 18.76
N PHE A 103 11.83 2.36 18.64
CA PHE A 103 13.14 2.92 18.34
C PHE A 103 13.31 3.38 16.88
N VAL A 104 12.37 3.02 15.99
CA VAL A 104 12.30 3.50 14.60
C VAL A 104 11.32 4.66 14.57
N ASP A 105 11.82 5.87 14.70
CA ASP A 105 11.02 7.09 14.80
C ASP A 105 11.03 7.91 13.50
N GLN A 106 10.44 9.10 13.56
CA GLN A 106 10.32 10.02 12.43
C GLN A 106 11.68 10.45 11.83
N THR A 107 12.79 10.39 12.60
CA THR A 107 14.13 10.76 12.08
C THR A 107 14.61 9.82 11.01
N TYR A 108 14.06 8.61 10.94
CA TYR A 108 14.35 7.59 9.93
C TYR A 108 13.36 7.57 8.77
N ALA A 109 12.31 8.40 8.78
CA ALA A 109 11.23 8.34 7.81
C ALA A 109 11.71 8.36 6.35
N ASN A 110 12.54 9.34 5.98
CA ASN A 110 13.06 9.46 4.61
C ASN A 110 13.89 8.24 4.23
N LYS A 111 14.76 7.77 5.14
CA LYS A 111 15.59 6.58 4.88
C LYS A 111 14.80 5.31 4.73
N ASN A 112 13.69 5.18 5.47
CA ASN A 112 12.81 4.03 5.34
C ASN A 112 12.05 4.07 4.00
N LEU A 113 11.58 5.25 3.58
CA LEU A 113 10.96 5.43 2.26
C LEU A 113 11.96 5.17 1.12
N GLU A 114 13.19 5.68 1.20
CA GLU A 114 14.26 5.39 0.24
C GLU A 114 14.58 3.89 0.19
N GLY A 115 14.73 3.24 1.35
CA GLY A 115 14.97 1.80 1.44
C GLY A 115 13.82 0.96 0.87
N PHE A 116 12.58 1.43 1.02
CA PHE A 116 11.42 0.82 0.41
C PHE A 116 11.49 0.91 -1.13
N VAL A 117 11.82 2.08 -1.69
CA VAL A 117 12.03 2.26 -3.14
C VAL A 117 13.15 1.36 -3.65
N GLU A 118 14.32 1.37 -2.99
CA GLU A 118 15.46 0.51 -3.36
C GLU A 118 15.06 -0.97 -3.44
N GLY A 119 14.24 -1.40 -2.50
CA GLY A 119 13.72 -2.77 -2.47
C GLY A 119 12.76 -3.07 -3.63
N LEU A 120 11.84 -2.15 -3.94
CA LEU A 120 10.92 -2.31 -5.06
C LEU A 120 11.64 -2.31 -6.41
N LEU A 121 12.65 -1.44 -6.60
CA LEU A 121 13.44 -1.34 -7.82
C LEU A 121 14.16 -2.63 -8.18
N LYS A 122 14.58 -3.43 -7.20
CA LYS A 122 15.23 -4.73 -7.44
C LYS A 122 14.35 -5.68 -8.22
N HIS A 123 13.03 -5.61 -8.02
CA HIS A 123 12.05 -6.50 -8.64
C HIS A 123 11.23 -5.83 -9.74
N ASN A 124 11.28 -4.50 -9.83
CA ASN A 124 10.49 -3.69 -10.76
C ASN A 124 11.36 -2.58 -11.36
N PRO A 125 12.23 -2.88 -12.33
CA PRO A 125 13.16 -1.90 -12.92
C PRO A 125 12.44 -0.73 -13.63
N GLY A 126 11.15 -0.88 -13.96
CA GLY A 126 10.30 0.17 -14.54
C GLY A 126 9.55 1.02 -13.52
N LEU A 127 9.87 0.90 -12.22
CA LEU A 127 9.29 1.75 -11.19
C LEU A 127 9.65 3.22 -11.44
N THR A 128 8.65 4.09 -11.49
CA THR A 128 8.82 5.53 -11.36
C THR A 128 8.38 5.98 -9.98
N HIS A 129 9.12 6.92 -9.39
CA HIS A 129 8.82 7.41 -8.05
C HIS A 129 9.21 8.87 -7.88
N GLU A 130 8.53 9.55 -6.97
CA GLU A 130 8.79 10.94 -6.61
C GLU A 130 8.59 11.14 -5.10
N LEU A 131 9.53 11.85 -4.47
CA LEU A 131 9.40 12.31 -3.09
C LEU A 131 8.89 13.74 -3.08
N SER A 132 7.87 14.01 -2.29
CA SER A 132 7.29 15.34 -2.13
C SER A 132 6.92 15.60 -0.66
N LEU A 133 6.52 16.83 -0.34
CA LEU A 133 6.07 17.22 1.00
C LEU A 133 4.57 17.52 0.93
N VAL A 134 3.77 16.76 1.68
CA VAL A 134 2.32 16.94 1.78
C VAL A 134 1.92 17.07 3.25
N ASN A 135 1.28 18.17 3.63
CA ASN A 135 0.84 18.42 5.01
C ASN A 135 1.94 18.25 6.08
N GLY A 136 3.20 18.59 5.72
CA GLY A 136 4.34 18.48 6.63
C GLY A 136 4.95 17.09 6.73
N HIS A 137 4.46 16.11 5.98
CA HIS A 137 5.02 14.77 5.89
C HIS A 137 5.70 14.53 4.54
N THR A 138 6.88 13.91 4.56
CA THR A 138 7.47 13.39 3.32
C THR A 138 6.62 12.23 2.82
N VAL A 139 6.14 12.34 1.59
CA VAL A 139 5.39 11.30 0.90
C VAL A 139 6.18 10.81 -0.32
N LEU A 140 6.03 9.54 -0.60
CA LEU A 140 6.58 8.86 -1.76
C LEU A 140 5.43 8.46 -2.67
N ASP A 141 5.30 9.11 -3.81
CA ASP A 141 4.42 8.65 -4.90
C ASP A 141 5.19 7.65 -5.76
N LEU A 142 4.54 6.57 -6.14
CA LEU A 142 5.14 5.50 -6.93
C LEU A 142 4.17 4.95 -7.98
N PHE A 143 4.74 4.54 -9.12
CA PHE A 143 3.99 3.90 -10.20
C PHE A 143 4.82 2.78 -10.82
N ILE A 144 4.21 1.61 -10.97
CA ILE A 144 4.77 0.43 -11.63
C ILE A 144 3.82 0.04 -12.77
N CYS A 145 4.39 -0.15 -13.96
CA CYS A 145 3.69 -0.77 -15.08
C CYS A 145 4.44 -2.05 -15.45
N LYS A 146 3.78 -3.19 -15.31
CA LYS A 146 4.36 -4.49 -15.62
C LYS A 146 3.30 -5.40 -16.24
N GLU A 147 3.59 -5.95 -17.42
CA GLU A 147 2.73 -6.94 -18.10
C GLU A 147 1.27 -6.47 -18.27
N GLY A 148 1.05 -5.17 -18.49
CA GLY A 148 -0.28 -4.58 -18.63
C GLY A 148 -1.00 -4.32 -17.31
N MET A 149 -0.38 -4.62 -16.16
CA MET A 149 -0.85 -4.27 -14.83
C MET A 149 -0.26 -2.93 -14.38
N TYR A 150 -1.10 -2.10 -13.80
CA TYR A 150 -0.75 -0.83 -13.17
C TYR A 150 -0.84 -0.98 -11.66
N PHE A 151 0.22 -0.58 -10.98
CA PHE A 151 0.23 -0.38 -9.55
C PHE A 151 0.65 1.08 -9.30
N LYS A 152 -0.25 1.86 -8.74
CA LYS A 152 0.00 3.27 -8.40
C LYS A 152 -0.28 3.47 -6.92
N GLY A 153 0.63 4.12 -6.22
CA GLY A 153 0.48 4.25 -4.78
C GLY A 153 1.20 5.46 -4.21
N ARG A 154 0.86 5.73 -2.96
CA ARG A 154 1.48 6.73 -2.10
C ARG A 154 1.88 6.10 -0.79
N ALA A 155 3.12 6.30 -0.38
CA ALA A 155 3.61 5.86 0.91
C ALA A 155 4.09 7.04 1.76
N LEU A 156 3.90 6.94 3.07
CA LEU A 156 4.44 7.88 4.03
C LEU A 156 4.76 7.16 5.33
N MET A 157 5.64 7.78 6.14
CA MET A 157 5.95 7.30 7.47
C MET A 157 5.62 8.39 8.50
N VAL A 158 4.86 8.04 9.53
CA VAL A 158 4.51 8.93 10.63
C VAL A 158 4.88 8.24 11.94
N LYS A 159 5.78 8.85 12.70
CA LYS A 159 6.40 8.23 13.88
C LYS A 159 7.05 6.90 13.48
N ASN A 160 6.59 5.79 14.06
CA ASN A 160 7.03 4.42 13.77
C ASN A 160 6.06 3.64 12.87
N SER A 161 5.06 4.29 12.29
CA SER A 161 4.06 3.66 11.42
C SER A 161 4.30 4.04 9.97
N PHE A 162 4.38 3.03 9.11
CA PHE A 162 4.45 3.18 7.66
C PHE A 162 3.06 2.93 7.08
N TYR A 163 2.62 3.82 6.20
CA TYR A 163 1.35 3.75 5.48
C TYR A 163 1.62 3.64 3.99
N LEU A 164 1.00 2.66 3.34
CA LEU A 164 0.98 2.55 1.89
C LEU A 164 -0.47 2.48 1.42
N MET A 165 -0.87 3.45 0.62
CA MET A 165 -2.14 3.45 -0.08
C MET A 165 -1.86 3.17 -1.55
N ALA A 166 -2.52 2.17 -2.12
CA ALA A 166 -2.27 1.79 -3.51
C ALA A 166 -3.54 1.37 -4.23
N MET A 167 -3.52 1.54 -5.54
CA MET A 167 -4.49 0.99 -6.47
C MET A 167 -3.75 0.09 -7.46
N GLU A 168 -4.28 -1.12 -7.66
CA GLU A 168 -3.81 -2.07 -8.66
C GLU A 168 -4.93 -2.43 -9.62
N CYS A 169 -4.66 -2.42 -10.91
CA CYS A 169 -5.62 -2.81 -11.96
C CYS A 169 -4.89 -3.14 -13.27
N GLU A 170 -5.59 -3.82 -14.18
CA GLU A 170 -5.15 -3.82 -15.57
C GLU A 170 -5.22 -2.40 -16.16
N ALA A 171 -4.29 -2.05 -17.06
CA ALA A 171 -4.16 -0.71 -17.62
C ALA A 171 -5.47 -0.15 -18.22
N GLN A 172 -6.28 -1.02 -18.82
CA GLN A 172 -7.57 -0.64 -19.42
C GLN A 172 -8.65 -0.27 -18.40
N TYR A 173 -8.50 -0.65 -17.14
CA TYR A 173 -9.44 -0.33 -16.04
C TYR A 173 -8.92 0.79 -15.13
N TYR A 174 -7.78 1.38 -15.49
CA TYR A 174 -7.23 2.49 -14.71
C TYR A 174 -8.15 3.72 -14.81
N ASP A 175 -8.52 4.24 -13.64
CA ASP A 175 -9.31 5.46 -13.51
C ASP A 175 -8.64 6.41 -12.52
N GLU A 176 -8.10 7.52 -13.06
CA GLU A 176 -7.43 8.55 -12.26
C GLU A 176 -8.36 9.20 -11.22
N ALA A 177 -9.65 9.35 -11.52
CA ALA A 177 -10.60 9.95 -10.60
C ALA A 177 -10.85 9.05 -9.39
N ASN A 178 -10.94 7.73 -9.59
CA ASN A 178 -11.02 6.76 -8.52
C ASN A 178 -9.74 6.74 -7.68
N TYR A 179 -8.56 6.75 -8.32
CA TYR A 179 -7.28 6.83 -7.62
C TYR A 179 -7.20 8.09 -6.75
N LYS A 180 -7.50 9.25 -7.30
CA LYS A 180 -7.51 10.52 -6.55
C LYS A 180 -8.51 10.49 -5.39
N THR A 181 -9.73 10.03 -5.62
CA THR A 181 -10.73 9.90 -4.55
C THR A 181 -10.23 9.07 -3.39
N PHE A 182 -9.51 7.97 -3.69
CA PHE A 182 -8.91 7.11 -2.68
C PHE A 182 -7.78 7.81 -1.92
N ILE A 183 -6.77 8.30 -2.63
CA ILE A 183 -5.57 8.90 -2.02
C ILE A 183 -5.89 10.19 -1.26
N ASP A 184 -6.71 11.08 -1.85
CA ASP A 184 -7.00 12.39 -1.26
C ASP A 184 -7.95 12.30 -0.05
N SER A 185 -8.59 11.15 0.15
CA SER A 185 -9.45 10.90 1.31
C SER A 185 -8.68 10.44 2.56
N PHE A 186 -7.37 10.18 2.44
CA PHE A 186 -6.57 9.72 3.58
C PHE A 186 -6.31 10.83 4.57
N GLU A 187 -6.64 10.57 5.83
CA GLU A 187 -6.42 11.49 6.96
C GLU A 187 -5.86 10.74 8.16
N LEU A 188 -4.83 11.30 8.79
CA LEU A 188 -4.31 10.82 10.08
C LEU A 188 -5.21 11.34 11.20
N ILE A 189 -5.62 10.44 12.08
CA ILE A 189 -6.41 10.79 13.27
C ILE A 189 -5.44 11.03 14.43
N ARG A 190 -5.46 12.25 14.97
CA ARG A 190 -4.62 12.67 16.09
C ARG A 190 -5.22 12.26 17.42
#